data_c00e1034642321259312d1b47e0a424c
#
_entry.id   c00e1034642321259312d1b47e0a424c
#
_cell.length_a   1.000
_cell.length_b   1.000
_cell.length_c   1.000
_cell.angle_alpha   90.00
_cell.angle_beta   90.00
_cell.angle_gamma   90.00
#
_symmetry.space_group_name_H-M   'P 1'
#
loop_
_entity.id
_entity.type
_entity.pdbx_description
1 polymer ?
#
loop_
_entity_poly.entity_id
_entity_poly.type
_entity_poly.pdbx_seq_one_letter_code
_entity_poly.pdbx_strand_id
1 'polypeptide(L)'
;MIKPIYLVFGAIPIIAAILLVTPLLLKNEIPTSAANYTDNIEIEYTKHQLKKISYGVTERIGAQKTEILFIKNDGEIKYSVTEQGYVKPDVRSKLDESKLNKIKALIKETGFISIPSESFQILDDVTEYQKSNVKVTLNGRVNQIHWPQQNATSDFIPPIITMVESELDMIMSEFSE
;
A
#
# COMPACT_ATOMS: atom_id res chain seq x y z
N MET A 1 -12.45 24.99 -50.56
CA MET A 1 -11.97 23.64 -50.23
C MET A 1 -10.89 23.77 -49.18
N ILE A 2 -11.13 23.28 -47.98
CA ILE A 2 -10.17 23.28 -46.86
C ILE A 2 -9.12 22.19 -47.17
N LYS A 3 -7.82 22.56 -47.21
CA LYS A 3 -6.77 21.59 -47.48
C LYS A 3 -6.73 20.57 -46.35
N PRO A 4 -6.65 19.24 -46.64
CA PRO A 4 -6.68 18.20 -45.58
C PRO A 4 -5.58 18.35 -44.53
N ILE A 5 -4.49 19.04 -44.86
CA ILE A 5 -3.37 19.31 -43.92
C ILE A 5 -3.80 20.16 -42.71
N TYR A 6 -4.75 21.10 -42.86
CA TYR A 6 -5.26 21.90 -41.75
C TYR A 6 -6.13 21.08 -40.79
N LEU A 7 -6.79 20.04 -41.30
CA LEU A 7 -7.59 19.12 -40.49
C LEU A 7 -6.66 18.27 -39.58
N VAL A 8 -5.53 17.82 -40.11
CA VAL A 8 -4.55 17.06 -39.33
C VAL A 8 -3.89 17.94 -38.24
N PHE A 9 -3.46 19.16 -38.60
CA PHE A 9 -2.85 20.08 -37.62
C PHE A 9 -3.86 20.54 -36.54
N GLY A 10 -5.13 20.64 -36.85
CA GLY A 10 -6.18 20.95 -35.86
C GLY A 10 -6.54 19.77 -34.97
N ALA A 11 -6.44 18.52 -35.44
CA ALA A 11 -6.78 17.34 -34.67
C ALA A 11 -5.71 16.96 -33.63
N ILE A 12 -4.43 17.20 -33.93
CA ILE A 12 -3.30 16.84 -33.06
C ILE A 12 -3.43 17.50 -31.66
N PRO A 13 -3.62 18.81 -31.51
CA PRO A 13 -3.74 19.43 -30.19
C PRO A 13 -4.99 18.98 -29.43
N ILE A 14 -6.10 18.66 -30.13
CA ILE A 14 -7.31 18.14 -29.49
C ILE A 14 -7.07 16.75 -28.92
N ILE A 15 -6.44 15.85 -29.69
CA ILE A 15 -6.10 14.50 -29.24
C ILE A 15 -5.11 14.58 -28.07
N ALA A 16 -4.09 15.44 -28.15
CA ALA A 16 -3.14 15.64 -27.07
C ALA A 16 -3.82 16.17 -25.79
N ALA A 17 -4.76 17.12 -25.92
CA ALA A 17 -5.54 17.62 -24.78
C ALA A 17 -6.42 16.53 -24.16
N ILE A 18 -7.07 15.69 -24.96
CA ILE A 18 -7.87 14.56 -24.46
C ILE A 18 -6.98 13.56 -23.72
N LEU A 19 -5.81 13.20 -24.27
CA LEU A 19 -4.88 12.27 -23.62
C LEU A 19 -4.32 12.79 -22.31
N LEU A 20 -4.14 14.11 -22.15
CA LEU A 20 -3.68 14.72 -20.91
C LEU A 20 -4.81 14.88 -19.88
N VAL A 21 -6.03 15.18 -20.32
CA VAL A 21 -7.16 15.45 -19.43
C VAL A 21 -7.85 14.17 -18.98
N THR A 22 -7.89 13.14 -19.84
CA THR A 22 -8.57 11.87 -19.55
C THR A 22 -8.05 11.20 -18.25
N PRO A 23 -6.74 11.08 -17.99
CA PRO A 23 -6.22 10.51 -16.74
C PRO A 23 -6.58 11.35 -15.51
N LEU A 24 -6.73 12.67 -15.67
CA LEU A 24 -7.12 13.58 -14.58
C LEU A 24 -8.60 13.48 -14.22
N LEU A 25 -9.45 13.17 -15.22
CA LEU A 25 -10.89 12.98 -15.03
C LEU A 25 -11.25 11.55 -14.61
N LEU A 26 -10.47 10.56 -15.04
CA LEU A 26 -10.62 9.16 -14.66
C LEU A 26 -9.81 8.85 -13.39
N LYS A 27 -10.00 9.64 -12.33
CA LYS A 27 -9.65 9.15 -11.01
C LYS A 27 -10.56 7.94 -10.75
N ASN A 28 -9.99 6.75 -10.76
CA ASN A 28 -10.67 5.55 -10.30
C ASN A 28 -10.86 5.67 -8.78
N GLU A 29 -11.80 6.51 -8.36
CA GLU A 29 -12.24 6.54 -6.98
C GLU A 29 -13.02 5.25 -6.75
N ILE A 30 -12.49 4.38 -5.91
CA ILE A 30 -13.21 3.19 -5.47
C ILE A 30 -14.47 3.68 -4.77
N PRO A 31 -15.67 3.27 -5.22
CA PRO A 31 -16.90 3.73 -4.62
C PRO A 31 -16.92 3.33 -3.14
N THR A 32 -17.00 4.30 -2.24
CA THR A 32 -17.13 4.04 -0.80
C THR A 32 -18.42 3.28 -0.47
N SER A 33 -19.35 3.19 -1.41
CA SER A 33 -20.58 2.41 -1.33
C SER A 33 -20.38 0.90 -1.12
N ALA A 34 -19.18 0.37 -1.43
CA ALA A 34 -18.85 -1.02 -1.13
C ALA A 34 -18.68 -1.31 0.36
N ALA A 35 -18.34 -0.29 1.17
CA ALA A 35 -18.26 -0.41 2.61
C ALA A 35 -19.67 -0.40 3.23
N ASN A 36 -20.04 -1.48 3.90
CA ASN A 36 -21.27 -1.51 4.68
C ASN A 36 -20.97 -1.05 6.12
N TYR A 37 -21.92 -0.34 6.73
CA TYR A 37 -21.80 0.08 8.14
C TYR A 37 -21.66 -1.11 9.11
N THR A 38 -22.13 -2.31 8.71
CA THR A 38 -22.00 -3.55 9.48
C THR A 38 -20.66 -4.26 9.33
N ASP A 39 -19.82 -3.80 8.38
CA ASP A 39 -18.51 -4.43 8.16
C ASP A 39 -17.59 -4.15 9.35
N ASN A 40 -17.11 -5.23 9.95
CA ASN A 40 -16.08 -5.17 10.98
C ASN A 40 -14.71 -5.42 10.35
N ILE A 41 -13.83 -4.43 10.45
CA ILE A 41 -12.47 -4.52 9.91
C ILE A 41 -11.43 -4.20 10.97
N GLU A 42 -10.36 -4.98 10.96
CA GLU A 42 -9.11 -4.67 11.68
C GLU A 42 -7.95 -4.85 10.71
N ILE A 43 -7.03 -3.90 10.70
CA ILE A 43 -5.86 -3.91 9.82
C ILE A 43 -4.62 -3.72 10.68
N GLU A 44 -3.65 -4.61 10.49
CA GLU A 44 -2.29 -4.49 11.00
C GLU A 44 -1.35 -4.40 9.81
N TYR A 45 -0.71 -3.26 9.65
CA TYR A 45 0.26 -3.01 8.60
C TYR A 45 1.63 -2.79 9.21
N THR A 46 2.61 -3.59 8.79
CA THR A 46 3.98 -3.54 9.28
C THR A 46 4.94 -3.31 8.12
N LYS A 47 5.86 -2.37 8.31
CA LYS A 47 6.99 -2.11 7.40
C LYS A 47 8.29 -2.36 8.13
N HIS A 48 9.15 -3.17 7.54
CA HIS A 48 10.51 -3.41 8.03
C HIS A 48 11.50 -2.87 7.02
N GLN A 49 12.42 -2.03 7.47
CA GLN A 49 13.66 -1.75 6.74
C GLN A 49 14.69 -2.77 7.18
N LEU A 50 15.02 -3.68 6.29
CA LEU A 50 15.89 -4.81 6.55
C LEU A 50 17.28 -4.58 5.95
N LYS A 51 18.31 -4.99 6.68
CA LYS A 51 19.69 -4.94 6.24
C LYS A 51 20.39 -6.27 6.51
N LYS A 52 21.12 -6.76 5.51
CA LYS A 52 22.01 -7.90 5.63
C LYS A 52 23.27 -7.46 6.37
N ILE A 53 23.54 -8.09 7.50
CA ILE A 53 24.69 -7.79 8.35
C ILE A 53 25.60 -9.01 8.33
N SER A 54 26.84 -8.82 7.86
CA SER A 54 27.85 -9.88 7.80
C SER A 54 28.67 -9.91 9.09
N TYR A 55 28.75 -11.10 9.69
CA TYR A 55 29.60 -11.38 10.83
C TYR A 55 30.65 -12.44 10.45
N GLY A 56 31.67 -12.00 9.71
CA GLY A 56 32.67 -12.92 9.16
C GLY A 56 32.08 -13.87 8.11
N VAL A 57 31.95 -15.15 8.43
CA VAL A 57 31.40 -16.19 7.54
C VAL A 57 29.87 -16.36 7.64
N THR A 58 29.24 -15.66 8.55
CA THR A 58 27.77 -15.73 8.75
C THR A 58 27.11 -14.40 8.39
N GLU A 59 25.96 -14.49 7.76
CA GLU A 59 25.11 -13.34 7.43
C GLU A 59 23.78 -13.45 8.19
N ARG A 60 23.29 -12.32 8.67
CA ARG A 60 21.98 -12.22 9.30
C ARG A 60 21.24 -11.03 8.74
N ILE A 61 19.92 -11.15 8.61
CA ILE A 61 19.04 -10.04 8.29
C ILE A 61 18.60 -9.40 9.60
N GLY A 62 18.87 -8.11 9.74
CA GLY A 62 18.46 -7.30 10.90
C GLY A 62 17.50 -6.19 10.47
N ALA A 63 16.45 -5.94 11.27
CA ALA A 63 15.59 -4.80 11.07
C ALA A 63 16.27 -3.53 11.61
N GLN A 64 16.48 -2.54 10.74
CA GLN A 64 16.98 -1.22 11.11
C GLN A 64 15.84 -0.34 11.62
N LYS A 65 14.68 -0.42 10.98
CA LYS A 65 13.46 0.27 11.37
C LYS A 65 12.27 -0.66 11.19
N THR A 66 11.36 -0.65 12.14
CA THR A 66 10.05 -1.31 12.06
C THR A 66 8.98 -0.29 12.38
N GLU A 67 8.01 -0.16 11.51
CA GLU A 67 6.83 0.68 11.67
C GLU A 67 5.60 -0.21 11.66
N ILE A 68 4.70 0.00 12.60
CA ILE A 68 3.47 -0.78 12.73
C ILE A 68 2.29 0.19 12.83
N LEU A 69 1.36 0.08 11.91
CA LEU A 69 0.09 0.79 11.92
C LEU A 69 -1.02 -0.22 12.21
N PHE A 70 -1.76 0.01 13.28
CA PHE A 70 -2.92 -0.78 13.63
C PHE A 70 -4.18 0.10 13.53
N ILE A 71 -5.18 -0.36 12.77
CA ILE A 71 -6.45 0.33 12.55
C ILE A 71 -7.57 -0.58 13.02
N LYS A 72 -8.38 -0.09 13.97
CA LYS A 72 -9.57 -0.79 14.46
C LYS A 72 -10.83 -0.40 13.68
N ASN A 73 -11.87 -1.19 13.86
CA ASN A 73 -13.16 -0.98 13.20
C ASN A 73 -13.83 0.35 13.53
N ASP A 74 -13.57 0.91 14.69
CA ASP A 74 -14.08 2.23 15.12
C ASP A 74 -13.23 3.41 14.65
N GLY A 75 -12.19 3.13 13.86
CA GLY A 75 -11.23 4.10 13.35
C GLY A 75 -10.11 4.43 14.33
N GLU A 76 -10.04 3.81 15.53
CA GLU A 76 -8.88 3.99 16.40
C GLU A 76 -7.61 3.52 15.70
N ILE A 77 -6.59 4.39 15.71
CA ILE A 77 -5.26 4.12 15.17
C ILE A 77 -4.25 4.03 16.30
N LYS A 78 -3.37 3.05 16.18
CA LYS A 78 -2.13 2.96 16.94
C LYS A 78 -0.97 2.87 15.95
N TYR A 79 -0.04 3.82 16.03
CA TYR A 79 1.20 3.80 15.25
C TYR A 79 2.39 3.64 16.17
N SER A 80 3.25 2.67 15.89
CA SER A 80 4.40 2.29 16.70
C SER A 80 5.65 2.24 15.83
N VAL A 81 6.76 2.77 16.33
CA VAL A 81 8.05 2.75 15.62
C VAL A 81 9.13 2.16 16.52
N THR A 82 9.89 1.24 15.97
CA THR A 82 11.14 0.76 16.56
C THR A 82 12.28 1.05 15.59
N GLU A 83 13.30 1.74 16.03
CA GLU A 83 14.45 2.12 15.22
C GLU A 83 15.74 1.69 15.92
N GLN A 84 16.57 0.90 15.23
CA GLN A 84 17.81 0.35 15.77
C GLN A 84 17.64 -0.35 17.15
N GLY A 85 16.49 -0.99 17.36
CA GLY A 85 16.15 -1.65 18.62
C GLY A 85 15.54 -0.74 19.69
N TYR A 86 15.47 0.56 19.46
CA TYR A 86 14.82 1.52 20.39
C TYR A 86 13.36 1.70 20.02
N VAL A 87 12.48 1.44 20.98
CA VAL A 87 11.03 1.64 20.81
C VAL A 87 10.70 3.11 21.06
N LYS A 88 10.10 3.78 20.07
CA LYS A 88 9.55 5.14 20.24
C LYS A 88 8.18 5.10 20.92
N PRO A 89 7.74 6.17 21.59
CA PRO A 89 6.39 6.23 22.13
C PRO A 89 5.32 6.01 21.05
N ASP A 90 4.30 5.20 21.36
CA ASP A 90 3.18 4.98 20.46
C ASP A 90 2.38 6.26 20.23
N VAL A 91 2.04 6.53 18.99
CA VAL A 91 1.08 7.57 18.62
C VAL A 91 -0.30 6.93 18.51
N ARG A 92 -1.29 7.56 19.15
CA ARG A 92 -2.69 7.15 19.06
C ARG A 92 -3.52 8.28 18.47
N SER A 93 -4.41 7.93 17.56
CA SER A 93 -5.27 8.87 16.88
C SER A 93 -6.56 8.18 16.44
N LYS A 94 -7.40 8.91 15.74
CA LYS A 94 -8.62 8.38 15.14
C LYS A 94 -8.69 8.75 13.67
N LEU A 95 -8.90 7.75 12.84
CA LEU A 95 -9.10 7.91 11.42
C LEU A 95 -10.48 8.52 11.15
N ASP A 96 -10.54 9.42 10.21
CA ASP A 96 -11.79 9.93 9.65
C ASP A 96 -12.65 8.78 9.13
N GLU A 97 -13.97 8.85 9.34
CA GLU A 97 -14.92 7.84 8.86
C GLU A 97 -14.85 7.68 7.34
N SER A 98 -14.63 8.76 6.61
CA SER A 98 -14.44 8.74 5.16
C SER A 98 -13.22 7.91 4.75
N LYS A 99 -12.08 8.10 5.41
CA LYS A 99 -10.85 7.33 5.15
C LYS A 99 -11.02 5.86 5.55
N LEU A 100 -11.67 5.60 6.67
CA LEU A 100 -11.98 4.24 7.12
C LEU A 100 -12.88 3.51 6.11
N ASN A 101 -13.93 4.16 5.61
CA ASN A 101 -14.82 3.60 4.62
C ASN A 101 -14.11 3.38 3.28
N LYS A 102 -13.19 4.26 2.90
CA LYS A 102 -12.38 4.11 1.69
C LYS A 102 -11.49 2.86 1.76
N ILE A 103 -10.78 2.63 2.88
CA ILE A 103 -9.93 1.44 3.04
C ILE A 103 -10.78 0.15 3.13
N LYS A 104 -11.95 0.19 3.79
CA LYS A 104 -12.92 -0.93 3.80
C LYS A 104 -13.37 -1.28 2.38
N ALA A 105 -13.78 -0.28 1.60
CA ALA A 105 -14.20 -0.45 0.23
C ALA A 105 -13.06 -1.02 -0.64
N LEU A 106 -11.86 -0.46 -0.52
CA LEU A 106 -10.68 -0.93 -1.24
C LEU A 106 -10.42 -2.43 -0.98
N ILE A 107 -10.39 -2.85 0.27
CA ILE A 107 -10.14 -4.25 0.64
C ILE A 107 -11.23 -5.19 0.12
N LYS A 108 -12.50 -4.76 0.13
CA LYS A 108 -13.63 -5.56 -0.38
C LYS A 108 -13.64 -5.65 -1.89
N GLU A 109 -13.58 -4.50 -2.59
CA GLU A 109 -13.66 -4.45 -4.04
C GLU A 109 -12.48 -5.11 -4.74
N THR A 110 -11.29 -5.00 -4.16
CA THR A 110 -10.11 -5.67 -4.71
C THR A 110 -10.06 -7.16 -4.41
N GLY A 111 -10.91 -7.66 -3.51
CA GLY A 111 -10.85 -9.05 -3.06
C GLY A 111 -9.56 -9.38 -2.30
N PHE A 112 -8.94 -8.40 -1.65
CA PHE A 112 -7.67 -8.56 -0.91
C PHE A 112 -7.69 -9.76 0.05
N ILE A 113 -8.84 -10.04 0.68
CA ILE A 113 -9.02 -11.19 1.60
C ILE A 113 -8.83 -12.54 0.90
N SER A 114 -8.97 -12.60 -0.42
CA SER A 114 -8.89 -13.83 -1.20
C SER A 114 -7.55 -14.04 -1.90
N ILE A 115 -6.61 -13.08 -1.75
CA ILE A 115 -5.27 -13.21 -2.33
C ILE A 115 -4.53 -14.33 -1.58
N PRO A 116 -3.94 -15.31 -2.28
CA PRO A 116 -3.11 -16.33 -1.65
C PRO A 116 -1.92 -15.70 -0.91
N SER A 117 -1.57 -16.26 0.25
CA SER A 117 -0.33 -15.92 0.95
C SER A 117 0.84 -16.57 0.21
N GLU A 118 1.39 -15.84 -0.76
CA GLU A 118 2.56 -16.27 -1.52
C GLU A 118 3.84 -15.77 -0.83
N SER A 119 4.92 -16.53 -1.00
CA SER A 119 6.25 -16.10 -0.56
C SER A 119 7.04 -15.57 -1.75
N PHE A 120 7.44 -14.31 -1.67
CA PHE A 120 8.30 -13.67 -2.67
C PHE A 120 9.76 -13.97 -2.36
N GLN A 121 10.53 -14.39 -3.38
CA GLN A 121 11.95 -14.66 -3.22
C GLN A 121 12.74 -13.35 -3.26
N ILE A 122 13.66 -13.20 -2.31
CA ILE A 122 14.57 -12.05 -2.28
C ILE A 122 15.79 -12.37 -3.17
N LEU A 123 16.21 -11.42 -3.97
CA LEU A 123 17.42 -11.52 -4.81
C LEU A 123 18.66 -11.61 -3.90
N ASP A 124 19.61 -12.47 -4.26
CA ASP A 124 20.80 -12.77 -3.44
C ASP A 124 21.74 -11.58 -3.24
N ASP A 125 21.77 -10.66 -4.24
CA ASP A 125 22.62 -9.47 -4.27
C ASP A 125 22.04 -8.29 -3.49
N VAL A 126 20.79 -8.40 -3.02
CA VAL A 126 20.14 -7.34 -2.26
C VAL A 126 20.57 -7.39 -0.79
N THR A 127 21.23 -6.32 -0.36
CA THR A 127 21.73 -6.18 1.03
C THR A 127 20.84 -5.35 1.93
N GLU A 128 20.03 -4.47 1.34
CA GLU A 128 19.07 -3.61 2.06
C GLU A 128 17.76 -3.57 1.29
N TYR A 129 16.64 -3.80 1.97
CA TYR A 129 15.31 -3.75 1.34
C TYR A 129 14.21 -3.50 2.36
N GLN A 130 13.10 -2.98 1.88
CA GLN A 130 11.88 -2.88 2.65
C GLN A 130 11.06 -4.17 2.47
N LYS A 131 10.50 -4.66 3.58
CA LYS A 131 9.51 -5.74 3.59
C LYS A 131 8.25 -5.23 4.24
N SER A 132 7.14 -5.34 3.53
CA SER A 132 5.80 -4.98 4.00
C SER A 132 5.01 -6.22 4.36
N ASN A 133 4.13 -6.08 5.35
CA ASN A 133 3.20 -7.11 5.78
C ASN A 133 1.87 -6.46 6.13
N VAL A 134 0.78 -6.95 5.53
CA VAL A 134 -0.58 -6.53 5.88
C VAL A 134 -1.37 -7.74 6.33
N LYS A 135 -1.91 -7.65 7.53
CA LYS A 135 -2.90 -8.57 8.06
C LYS A 135 -4.24 -7.86 8.16
N VAL A 136 -5.23 -8.39 7.49
CA VAL A 136 -6.59 -7.88 7.49
C VAL A 136 -7.53 -8.91 8.09
N THR A 137 -8.34 -8.47 9.04
CA THR A 137 -9.51 -9.21 9.52
C THR A 137 -10.75 -8.48 9.03
N LEU A 138 -11.56 -9.12 8.20
CA LEU A 138 -12.81 -8.56 7.69
C LEU A 138 -13.95 -9.54 7.96
N ASN A 139 -14.92 -9.13 8.78
CA ASN A 139 -16.08 -9.95 9.13
C ASN A 139 -15.70 -11.37 9.62
N GLY A 140 -14.61 -11.47 10.41
CA GLY A 140 -14.08 -12.73 10.95
C GLY A 140 -13.20 -13.53 9.99
N ARG A 141 -13.07 -13.13 8.74
CA ARG A 141 -12.09 -13.70 7.82
C ARG A 141 -10.76 -12.99 7.99
N VAL A 142 -9.67 -13.76 8.07
CA VAL A 142 -8.31 -13.23 8.23
C VAL A 142 -7.51 -13.58 6.99
N ASN A 143 -6.81 -12.59 6.44
CA ASN A 143 -5.76 -12.80 5.46
C ASN A 143 -4.51 -12.03 5.88
N GLN A 144 -3.34 -12.59 5.61
CA GLN A 144 -2.06 -11.98 5.87
C GLN A 144 -1.15 -12.20 4.67
N ILE A 145 -0.64 -11.11 4.14
CA ILE A 145 0.24 -11.10 2.97
C ILE A 145 1.49 -10.33 3.34
N HIS A 146 2.65 -10.82 2.91
CA HIS A 146 3.93 -10.14 3.08
C HIS A 146 4.71 -10.16 1.77
N TRP A 147 5.32 -9.03 1.45
CA TRP A 147 6.07 -8.84 0.21
C TRP A 147 7.25 -7.91 0.44
N PRO A 148 8.34 -8.06 -0.33
CA PRO A 148 9.43 -7.08 -0.38
C PRO A 148 9.07 -5.94 -1.32
N GLN A 149 9.85 -4.86 -1.30
CA GLN A 149 9.80 -3.87 -2.36
C GLN A 149 10.17 -4.50 -3.72
N GLN A 150 9.61 -3.98 -4.82
CA GLN A 150 9.72 -4.60 -6.15
C GLN A 150 11.16 -4.76 -6.66
N ASN A 151 12.08 -3.87 -6.28
CA ASN A 151 13.50 -3.96 -6.67
C ASN A 151 14.30 -5.03 -5.89
N ALA A 152 13.72 -5.62 -4.85
CA ALA A 152 14.34 -6.67 -4.04
C ALA A 152 13.90 -8.07 -4.45
N THR A 153 13.01 -8.20 -5.44
CA THR A 153 12.50 -9.48 -5.92
C THR A 153 12.34 -9.47 -7.44
N SER A 154 12.52 -10.64 -8.06
CA SER A 154 12.16 -10.87 -9.46
C SER A 154 10.68 -11.21 -9.63
N ASP A 155 10.00 -11.54 -8.54
CA ASP A 155 8.61 -11.96 -8.57
C ASP A 155 7.69 -10.76 -8.83
N PHE A 156 6.60 -11.00 -9.53
CA PHE A 156 5.61 -9.97 -9.80
C PHE A 156 4.72 -9.75 -8.57
N ILE A 157 4.76 -8.54 -8.02
CA ILE A 157 3.86 -8.14 -6.94
C ILE A 157 2.53 -7.64 -7.55
N PRO A 158 1.40 -8.31 -7.27
CA PRO A 158 0.10 -7.89 -7.83
C PRO A 158 -0.25 -6.43 -7.52
N PRO A 159 -0.75 -5.65 -8.50
CA PRO A 159 -1.12 -4.24 -8.30
C PRO A 159 -2.12 -3.99 -7.16
N ILE A 160 -2.96 -4.97 -6.86
CA ILE A 160 -3.92 -4.90 -5.73
C ILE A 160 -3.16 -4.74 -4.40
N ILE A 161 -2.05 -5.45 -4.21
CA ILE A 161 -1.22 -5.36 -3.00
C ILE A 161 -0.63 -3.96 -2.89
N THR A 162 -0.06 -3.43 -3.97
CA THR A 162 0.56 -2.09 -3.98
C THR A 162 -0.48 -0.97 -3.83
N MET A 163 -1.71 -1.16 -4.30
CA MET A 163 -2.81 -0.21 -4.06
C MET A 163 -3.18 -0.12 -2.58
N VAL A 164 -3.33 -1.27 -1.91
CA VAL A 164 -3.62 -1.30 -0.46
C VAL A 164 -2.44 -0.73 0.32
N GLU A 165 -1.21 -1.08 -0.05
CA GLU A 165 0.02 -0.53 0.54
C GLU A 165 0.04 1.00 0.43
N SER A 166 -0.20 1.55 -0.75
CA SER A 166 -0.19 3.01 -0.99
C SER A 166 -1.20 3.76 -0.12
N GLU A 167 -2.40 3.21 0.06
CA GLU A 167 -3.41 3.81 0.93
C GLU A 167 -3.01 3.77 2.41
N LEU A 168 -2.43 2.63 2.86
CA LEU A 168 -1.92 2.49 4.23
C LEU A 168 -0.71 3.39 4.48
N ASP A 169 0.17 3.56 3.49
CA ASP A 169 1.31 4.47 3.55
C ASP A 169 0.88 5.94 3.67
N MET A 170 -0.16 6.35 2.95
CA MET A 170 -0.73 7.70 3.10
C MET A 170 -1.23 7.92 4.52
N ILE A 171 -1.94 6.95 5.11
CA ILE A 171 -2.40 7.03 6.49
C ILE A 171 -1.20 7.06 7.46
N MET A 172 -0.22 6.19 7.27
CA MET A 172 0.97 6.10 8.13
C MET A 172 1.79 7.38 8.10
N SER A 173 1.91 8.03 6.94
CA SER A 173 2.68 9.26 6.78
C SER A 173 2.14 10.44 7.60
N GLU A 174 0.85 10.43 7.95
CA GLU A 174 0.26 11.47 8.81
C GLU A 174 0.77 11.41 10.26
N PHE A 175 1.42 10.31 10.65
CA PHE A 175 1.92 10.07 12.00
C PHE A 175 3.44 9.93 12.09
N SER A 176 4.14 9.99 10.95
CA SER A 176 5.58 9.72 10.84
C SER A 176 6.47 10.98 10.97
N GLU A 177 5.96 12.08 11.56
CA GLU A 177 6.75 13.29 11.85
C GLU A 177 7.70 13.12 13.04
#